data_618946c87929ff6f948e546e3593927c
#
_entry.id   618946c87929ff6f948e546e3593927c
#
_cell.length_a   1.000
_cell.length_b   1.000
_cell.length_c   1.000
_cell.angle_alpha   90.00
_cell.angle_beta   90.00
_cell.angle_gamma   90.00
#
_symmetry.space_group_name_H-M   'P 1'
#
loop_
_entity.id
_entity.type
_entity.pdbx_description
1 polymer ?
#
loop_
_entity_poly.entity_id
_entity_poly.type
_entity_poly.pdbx_seq_one_letter_code
_entity_poly.pdbx_strand_id
1 'polypeptide(L)'
;MLKTTSKIVLFTTAFALPLTLQAKCGGSTEAPSATKVAPKTTISAHQANSAAYTLLATMNMKESYEGMLKRVTQMQIQANPNLKAIEPTIHAFFDKYMGWEAQKGDIAALYAKNYSTEELQALSKFYQTPLGQKTVQLMPQLAAAGAKIGQSKMMQHMPEMKAMIEAELKKLKTK
;
A
#
# COMPACT_ATOMS: atom_id res chain seq x y z
N MET A 1 -45.90 -15.13 -12.03
CA MET A 1 -44.68 -15.92 -11.86
C MET A 1 -43.54 -15.21 -12.59
N LEU A 2 -42.84 -14.29 -11.90
CA LEU A 2 -41.66 -13.62 -12.45
C LEU A 2 -40.45 -14.23 -11.75
N LYS A 3 -39.64 -14.98 -12.52
CA LYS A 3 -38.33 -15.46 -12.06
C LYS A 3 -37.32 -14.33 -12.24
N THR A 4 -37.01 -13.63 -11.17
CA THR A 4 -35.92 -12.66 -11.13
C THR A 4 -34.62 -13.42 -10.84
N THR A 5 -33.87 -13.74 -11.89
CA THR A 5 -32.52 -14.30 -11.78
C THR A 5 -31.57 -13.16 -11.43
N SER A 6 -31.33 -12.97 -10.13
CA SER A 6 -30.31 -12.04 -9.64
C SER A 6 -28.92 -12.59 -9.98
N LYS A 7 -28.30 -12.02 -11.01
CA LYS A 7 -26.88 -12.28 -11.30
C LYS A 7 -26.04 -11.59 -10.22
N ILE A 8 -25.60 -12.36 -9.24
CA ILE A 8 -24.52 -11.96 -8.33
C ILE A 8 -23.25 -11.85 -9.19
N VAL A 9 -22.92 -10.63 -9.57
CA VAL A 9 -21.62 -10.34 -10.20
C VAL A 9 -20.57 -10.44 -9.11
N LEU A 10 -19.91 -11.59 -9.04
CA LEU A 10 -18.71 -11.77 -8.23
C LEU A 10 -17.63 -10.83 -8.75
N PHE A 11 -17.31 -9.81 -7.97
CA PHE A 11 -16.20 -8.90 -8.25
C PHE A 11 -14.88 -9.63 -8.06
N THR A 12 -14.37 -10.23 -9.13
CA THR A 12 -12.95 -10.58 -9.25
C THR A 12 -12.23 -9.44 -9.98
N THR A 13 -12.10 -8.28 -9.35
CA THR A 13 -11.07 -7.34 -9.76
C THR A 13 -9.80 -7.71 -9.03
N ALA A 14 -9.01 -8.53 -9.69
CA ALA A 14 -7.65 -8.82 -9.31
C ALA A 14 -6.88 -7.51 -9.13
N PHE A 15 -6.41 -7.29 -7.92
CA PHE A 15 -5.42 -6.28 -7.58
C PHE A 15 -4.06 -6.82 -8.09
N ALA A 16 -3.91 -6.90 -9.40
CA ALA A 16 -2.65 -7.25 -10.03
C ALA A 16 -1.96 -5.95 -10.44
N LEU A 17 -1.05 -5.49 -9.62
CA LEU A 17 0.01 -4.58 -10.03
C LEU A 17 1.11 -5.44 -10.67
N PRO A 18 1.34 -5.36 -11.99
CA PRO A 18 2.55 -5.92 -12.56
C PRO A 18 3.68 -4.91 -12.35
N LEU A 19 4.52 -5.13 -11.36
CA LEU A 19 5.81 -4.47 -11.25
C LEU A 19 6.86 -5.35 -11.92
N THR A 20 6.93 -5.29 -13.26
CA THR A 20 8.10 -5.76 -14.01
C THR A 20 8.59 -4.62 -14.91
N LEU A 21 9.46 -3.79 -14.36
CA LEU A 21 10.31 -2.92 -15.15
C LEU A 21 11.73 -3.43 -15.00
N GLN A 22 12.14 -4.37 -15.87
CA GLN A 22 13.52 -4.70 -16.09
C GLN A 22 14.11 -3.71 -17.09
N ALA A 23 14.65 -2.61 -16.57
CA ALA A 23 15.51 -1.74 -17.37
C ALA A 23 16.95 -2.27 -17.27
N LYS A 24 17.39 -2.94 -18.35
CA LYS A 24 18.78 -3.30 -18.58
C LYS A 24 19.50 -2.07 -19.14
N CYS A 25 20.16 -1.29 -18.30
CA CYS A 25 21.15 -0.33 -18.72
C CYS A 25 22.50 -0.74 -18.14
N GLY A 26 23.40 -1.15 -19.03
CA GLY A 26 24.81 -1.32 -18.73
C GLY A 26 25.47 0.04 -18.52
N GLY A 27 26.21 0.17 -17.46
CA GLY A 27 27.03 1.33 -17.14
C GLY A 27 27.79 1.02 -15.87
N SER A 28 29.06 0.63 -16.02
CA SER A 28 29.98 0.43 -14.92
C SER A 28 30.22 1.75 -14.21
N THR A 29 29.78 1.86 -12.97
CA THR A 29 30.38 2.75 -11.99
C THR A 29 30.27 2.07 -10.62
N GLU A 30 31.39 2.02 -9.99
CA GLU A 30 31.71 1.39 -8.72
C GLU A 30 30.66 1.76 -7.64
N ALA A 31 29.94 0.76 -7.15
CA ALA A 31 29.07 0.90 -5.98
C ALA A 31 29.95 1.08 -4.73
N PRO A 32 29.61 2.01 -3.82
CA PRO A 32 30.25 2.04 -2.52
C PRO A 32 29.97 0.72 -1.80
N SER A 33 31.06 0.12 -1.34
CA SER A 33 31.14 -1.14 -0.60
C SER A 33 29.94 -1.35 0.31
N ALA A 34 29.15 -2.38 0.00
CA ALA A 34 28.14 -2.90 0.91
C ALA A 34 28.83 -3.27 2.22
N THR A 35 28.61 -2.49 3.24
CA THR A 35 29.01 -2.80 4.61
C THR A 35 28.44 -4.19 4.93
N LYS A 36 29.33 -5.15 5.07
CA LYS A 36 29.08 -6.53 5.43
C LYS A 36 28.19 -6.54 6.68
N VAL A 37 26.91 -6.83 6.47
CA VAL A 37 25.96 -7.03 7.58
C VAL A 37 26.54 -8.11 8.47
N ALA A 38 26.89 -7.75 9.69
CA ALA A 38 27.39 -8.67 10.71
C ALA A 38 26.43 -9.86 10.86
N PRO A 39 26.94 -11.06 11.18
CA PRO A 39 26.10 -12.24 11.33
C PRO A 39 25.00 -11.96 12.33
N LYS A 40 23.73 -12.16 11.94
CA LYS A 40 22.57 -12.09 12.82
C LYS A 40 22.85 -12.92 14.07
N THR A 41 23.18 -12.25 15.16
CA THR A 41 23.06 -12.84 16.49
C THR A 41 21.65 -13.36 16.56
N THR A 42 21.50 -14.63 16.97
CA THR A 42 20.22 -15.33 17.02
C THR A 42 19.38 -14.76 18.17
N ILE A 43 19.01 -13.50 18.03
CA ILE A 43 18.00 -12.83 18.86
C ILE A 43 16.70 -13.51 18.47
N SER A 44 16.04 -14.13 19.44
CA SER A 44 14.82 -14.89 19.25
C SER A 44 13.85 -14.14 18.33
N ALA A 45 13.27 -14.82 17.37
CA ALA A 45 12.20 -14.28 16.50
C ALA A 45 11.09 -13.58 17.31
N HIS A 46 10.90 -14.02 18.56
CA HIS A 46 10.01 -13.39 19.53
C HIS A 46 10.43 -11.94 19.89
N GLN A 47 11.73 -11.68 20.06
CA GLN A 47 12.22 -10.32 20.39
C GLN A 47 12.08 -9.37 19.20
N ALA A 48 12.37 -9.85 17.98
CA ALA A 48 12.18 -9.06 16.77
C ALA A 48 10.69 -8.71 16.54
N ASN A 49 9.80 -9.67 16.73
CA ASN A 49 8.36 -9.42 16.67
C ASN A 49 7.91 -8.43 17.75
N SER A 50 8.40 -8.55 19.00
CA SER A 50 8.07 -7.62 20.07
C SER A 50 8.53 -6.18 19.75
N ALA A 51 9.73 -6.00 19.20
CA ALA A 51 10.24 -4.70 18.77
C ALA A 51 9.40 -4.13 17.59
N ALA A 52 8.97 -5.01 16.65
CA ALA A 52 8.09 -4.60 15.56
C ALA A 52 6.73 -4.12 16.08
N TYR A 53 6.09 -4.82 17.02
CA TYR A 53 4.84 -4.35 17.63
C TYR A 53 5.00 -2.98 18.31
N THR A 54 6.11 -2.77 19.01
CA THR A 54 6.41 -1.47 19.65
C THR A 54 6.51 -0.37 18.59
N LEU A 55 7.20 -0.63 17.48
CA LEU A 55 7.31 0.32 16.38
C LEU A 55 5.93 0.64 15.78
N LEU A 56 5.14 -0.36 15.46
CA LEU A 56 3.81 -0.19 14.88
C LEU A 56 2.89 0.64 15.79
N ALA A 57 2.94 0.40 17.12
CA ALA A 57 2.20 1.19 18.09
C ALA A 57 2.69 2.65 18.13
N THR A 58 4.00 2.87 18.10
CA THR A 58 4.59 4.22 18.11
C THR A 58 4.22 5.03 16.86
N MET A 59 4.05 4.36 15.73
CA MET A 59 3.63 4.96 14.46
C MET A 59 2.11 5.17 14.35
N ASN A 60 1.32 4.84 15.37
CA ASN A 60 -0.15 4.83 15.32
C ASN A 60 -0.67 4.04 14.10
N MET A 61 -0.02 2.90 13.82
CA MET A 61 -0.32 2.11 12.62
C MET A 61 -1.76 1.60 12.63
N LYS A 62 -2.31 1.28 13.80
CA LYS A 62 -3.71 0.84 13.95
C LYS A 62 -4.68 1.86 13.37
N GLU A 63 -4.62 3.11 13.81
CA GLU A 63 -5.51 4.18 13.37
C GLU A 63 -5.37 4.46 11.88
N SER A 64 -4.13 4.45 11.40
CA SER A 64 -3.84 4.65 9.97
C SER A 64 -4.42 3.53 9.11
N TYR A 65 -4.28 2.29 9.56
CA TYR A 65 -4.76 1.09 8.88
C TYR A 65 -6.31 1.03 8.86
N GLU A 66 -6.95 1.21 10.01
CA GLU A 66 -8.41 1.24 10.13
C GLU A 66 -9.02 2.38 9.31
N GLY A 67 -8.38 3.56 9.33
CA GLY A 67 -8.78 4.69 8.49
C GLY A 67 -8.66 4.41 6.99
N MET A 68 -7.67 3.63 6.57
CA MET A 68 -7.54 3.17 5.19
C MET A 68 -8.68 2.22 4.80
N LEU A 69 -8.97 1.20 5.62
CA LEU A 69 -10.06 0.26 5.38
C LEU A 69 -11.41 0.98 5.26
N LYS A 70 -11.68 1.92 6.16
CA LYS A 70 -12.90 2.73 6.13
C LYS A 70 -13.03 3.50 4.81
N ARG A 71 -11.95 4.13 4.33
CA ARG A 71 -11.96 4.86 3.05
C ARG A 71 -12.20 3.92 1.87
N VAL A 72 -11.54 2.74 1.84
CA VAL A 72 -11.75 1.74 0.78
C VAL A 72 -13.21 1.29 0.76
N THR A 73 -13.79 0.97 1.90
CA THR A 73 -15.20 0.58 2.01
C THR A 73 -16.13 1.68 1.49
N GLN A 74 -15.89 2.93 1.90
CA GLN A 74 -16.69 4.07 1.43
C GLN A 74 -16.60 4.26 -0.09
N MET A 75 -15.40 4.14 -0.67
CA MET A 75 -15.25 4.20 -2.13
C MET A 75 -16.01 3.10 -2.84
N GLN A 76 -16.03 1.88 -2.32
CA GLN A 76 -16.79 0.77 -2.90
C GLN A 76 -18.30 1.01 -2.84
N ILE A 77 -18.80 1.55 -1.73
CA ILE A 77 -20.21 1.90 -1.58
C ILE A 77 -20.60 3.04 -2.53
N GLN A 78 -19.74 4.05 -2.70
CA GLN A 78 -19.97 5.14 -3.66
C GLN A 78 -20.00 4.64 -5.11
N ALA A 79 -19.11 3.71 -5.46
CA ALA A 79 -19.09 3.09 -6.79
C ALA A 79 -20.29 2.17 -7.04
N ASN A 80 -20.88 1.58 -5.99
CA ASN A 80 -22.05 0.72 -6.06
C ASN A 80 -23.03 1.04 -4.94
N PRO A 81 -23.99 1.97 -5.14
CA PRO A 81 -24.94 2.39 -4.10
C PRO A 81 -25.80 1.26 -3.54
N ASN A 82 -25.99 0.16 -4.26
CA ASN A 82 -26.73 -0.99 -3.75
C ASN A 82 -26.06 -1.66 -2.53
N LEU A 83 -24.75 -1.46 -2.36
CA LEU A 83 -24.02 -1.96 -1.21
C LEU A 83 -24.36 -1.23 0.09
N LYS A 84 -24.95 -0.03 0.01
CA LYS A 84 -25.32 0.76 1.19
C LYS A 84 -26.28 0.02 2.12
N ALA A 85 -27.21 -0.75 1.56
CA ALA A 85 -28.18 -1.53 2.34
C ALA A 85 -27.51 -2.64 3.19
N ILE A 86 -26.33 -3.11 2.79
CA ILE A 86 -25.57 -4.17 3.45
C ILE A 86 -24.23 -3.67 4.02
N GLU A 87 -24.04 -2.35 4.12
CA GLU A 87 -22.83 -1.73 4.65
C GLU A 87 -22.37 -2.33 6.00
N PRO A 88 -23.25 -2.56 7.00
CA PRO A 88 -22.84 -3.19 8.26
C PRO A 88 -22.23 -4.60 8.06
N THR A 89 -22.78 -5.37 7.14
CA THR A 89 -22.27 -6.72 6.81
C THR A 89 -20.90 -6.65 6.16
N ILE A 90 -20.67 -5.66 5.28
CA ILE A 90 -19.37 -5.42 4.65
C ILE A 90 -18.32 -5.02 5.70
N HIS A 91 -18.68 -4.11 6.62
CA HIS A 91 -17.80 -3.74 7.73
C HIS A 91 -17.46 -4.94 8.61
N ALA A 92 -18.45 -5.73 9.03
CA ALA A 92 -18.21 -6.91 9.85
C ALA A 92 -17.28 -7.94 9.16
N PHE A 93 -17.40 -8.10 7.84
CA PHE A 93 -16.52 -8.97 7.07
C PHE A 93 -15.07 -8.43 7.04
N PHE A 94 -14.90 -7.13 6.77
CA PHE A 94 -13.58 -6.51 6.74
C PHE A 94 -12.94 -6.51 8.12
N ASP A 95 -13.67 -6.19 9.18
CA ASP A 95 -13.15 -6.20 10.55
C ASP A 95 -12.67 -7.60 10.94
N LYS A 96 -13.42 -8.64 10.55
CA LYS A 96 -13.08 -10.03 10.87
C LYS A 96 -11.83 -10.53 10.16
N TYR A 97 -11.66 -10.21 8.87
CA TYR A 97 -10.61 -10.82 8.03
C TYR A 97 -9.50 -9.86 7.63
N MET A 98 -9.76 -8.56 7.62
CA MET A 98 -8.85 -7.52 7.20
C MET A 98 -8.68 -6.42 8.26
N GLY A 99 -9.33 -6.52 9.42
CA GLY A 99 -9.17 -5.58 10.52
C GLY A 99 -7.78 -5.65 11.13
N TRP A 100 -7.42 -4.63 11.91
CA TRP A 100 -6.11 -4.53 12.55
C TRP A 100 -5.74 -5.78 13.36
N GLU A 101 -6.67 -6.29 14.16
CA GLU A 101 -6.42 -7.46 15.00
C GLU A 101 -6.11 -8.73 14.19
N ALA A 102 -6.70 -8.87 13.01
CA ALA A 102 -6.43 -9.99 12.10
C ALA A 102 -5.08 -9.85 11.39
N GLN A 103 -4.62 -8.61 11.11
CA GLN A 103 -3.44 -8.35 10.27
C GLN A 103 -2.18 -7.93 11.04
N LYS A 104 -2.32 -7.45 12.28
CA LYS A 104 -1.18 -6.90 13.04
C LYS A 104 -0.01 -7.89 13.19
N GLY A 105 -0.31 -9.18 13.30
CA GLY A 105 0.70 -10.23 13.42
C GLY A 105 1.55 -10.37 12.16
N ASP A 106 0.90 -10.43 11.02
CA ASP A 106 1.56 -10.55 9.72
C ASP A 106 2.35 -9.28 9.38
N ILE A 107 1.78 -8.12 9.71
CA ILE A 107 2.47 -6.82 9.53
C ILE A 107 3.72 -6.78 10.42
N ALA A 108 3.63 -7.15 11.71
CA ALA A 108 4.77 -7.19 12.61
C ALA A 108 5.85 -8.16 12.12
N ALA A 109 5.46 -9.35 11.65
CA ALA A 109 6.38 -10.34 11.07
C ALA A 109 7.09 -9.80 9.82
N LEU A 110 6.37 -9.02 8.98
CA LEU A 110 6.97 -8.37 7.81
C LEU A 110 8.06 -7.37 8.22
N TYR A 111 7.84 -6.56 9.25
CA TYR A 111 8.84 -5.64 9.77
C TYR A 111 10.04 -6.41 10.38
N ALA A 112 9.79 -7.42 11.21
CA ALA A 112 10.82 -8.25 11.81
C ALA A 112 11.66 -9.04 10.79
N LYS A 113 11.11 -9.31 9.61
CA LYS A 113 11.85 -9.94 8.50
C LYS A 113 12.82 -8.98 7.82
N ASN A 114 12.47 -7.70 7.73
CA ASN A 114 13.21 -6.70 6.95
C ASN A 114 14.17 -5.85 7.78
N TYR A 115 13.96 -5.75 9.11
CA TYR A 115 14.76 -4.95 10.02
C TYR A 115 15.30 -5.82 11.15
N SER A 116 16.49 -5.50 11.66
CA SER A 116 17.01 -6.07 12.90
C SER A 116 16.25 -5.52 14.11
N THR A 117 16.38 -6.16 15.25
CA THR A 117 15.79 -5.69 16.51
C THR A 117 16.29 -4.30 16.87
N GLU A 118 17.59 -4.04 16.69
CA GLU A 118 18.24 -2.76 16.97
C GLU A 118 17.69 -1.65 16.04
N GLU A 119 17.49 -1.96 14.76
CA GLU A 119 16.91 -1.02 13.79
C GLU A 119 15.45 -0.70 14.14
N LEU A 120 14.64 -1.70 14.51
CA LEU A 120 13.26 -1.50 14.97
C LEU A 120 13.18 -0.62 16.21
N GLN A 121 14.11 -0.80 17.16
CA GLN A 121 14.21 0.04 18.34
C GLN A 121 14.65 1.48 18.01
N ALA A 122 15.60 1.63 17.08
CA ALA A 122 16.05 2.96 16.63
C ALA A 122 14.92 3.71 15.92
N LEU A 123 14.17 3.04 15.04
CA LEU A 123 12.98 3.60 14.41
C LEU A 123 11.91 3.97 15.43
N SER A 124 11.66 3.12 16.44
CA SER A 124 10.70 3.43 17.50
C SER A 124 11.11 4.69 18.26
N LYS A 125 12.40 4.84 18.62
CA LYS A 125 12.91 6.05 19.25
C LYS A 125 12.73 7.29 18.37
N PHE A 126 13.01 7.19 17.08
CA PHE A 126 12.80 8.28 16.14
C PHE A 126 11.32 8.70 16.08
N TYR A 127 10.41 7.73 15.91
CA TYR A 127 8.98 8.04 15.83
C TYR A 127 8.35 8.51 17.16
N GLN A 128 9.04 8.34 18.30
CA GLN A 128 8.64 8.96 19.57
C GLN A 128 8.99 10.46 19.64
N THR A 129 9.86 10.95 18.76
CA THR A 129 10.21 12.38 18.73
C THR A 129 9.09 13.21 18.09
N PRO A 130 9.01 14.53 18.41
CA PRO A 130 8.05 15.42 17.75
C PRO A 130 8.16 15.41 16.22
N LEU A 131 9.38 15.32 15.68
CA LEU A 131 9.62 15.24 14.24
C LEU A 131 9.12 13.90 13.66
N GLY A 132 9.38 12.80 14.34
CA GLY A 132 8.90 11.48 13.95
C GLY A 132 7.37 11.41 13.91
N GLN A 133 6.70 11.92 14.95
CA GLN A 133 5.24 12.00 14.99
C GLN A 133 4.67 12.88 13.87
N LYS A 134 5.27 14.04 13.63
CA LYS A 134 4.91 14.90 12.51
C LYS A 134 5.06 14.18 11.16
N THR A 135 6.12 13.39 11.00
CA THR A 135 6.36 12.60 9.78
C THR A 135 5.24 11.59 9.57
N VAL A 136 4.88 10.81 10.59
CA VAL A 136 3.77 9.83 10.50
C VAL A 136 2.46 10.51 10.07
N GLN A 137 2.14 11.67 10.65
CA GLN A 137 0.91 12.39 10.35
C GLN A 137 0.89 13.00 8.95
N LEU A 138 2.03 13.52 8.47
CA LEU A 138 2.11 14.22 7.19
C LEU A 138 2.31 13.29 6.00
N MET A 139 2.99 12.14 6.15
CA MET A 139 3.30 11.25 5.03
C MET A 139 2.07 10.86 4.19
N PRO A 140 0.93 10.45 4.76
CA PRO A 140 -0.26 10.14 3.96
C PRO A 140 -0.80 11.34 3.20
N GLN A 141 -0.74 12.53 3.81
CA GLN A 141 -1.22 13.78 3.20
C GLN A 141 -0.30 14.19 2.03
N LEU A 142 1.01 14.11 2.23
CA LEU A 142 2.00 14.41 1.18
C LEU A 142 1.89 13.42 0.03
N ALA A 143 1.70 12.13 0.31
CA ALA A 143 1.47 11.12 -0.72
C ALA A 143 0.20 11.41 -1.53
N ALA A 144 -0.91 11.75 -0.85
CA ALA A 144 -2.17 12.12 -1.52
C ALA A 144 -2.02 13.41 -2.36
N ALA A 145 -1.31 14.41 -1.85
CA ALA A 145 -1.02 15.64 -2.58
C ALA A 145 -0.16 15.35 -3.82
N GLY A 146 0.86 14.51 -3.69
CA GLY A 146 1.70 14.07 -4.81
C GLY A 146 0.89 13.35 -5.89
N ALA A 147 0.01 12.43 -5.50
CA ALA A 147 -0.88 11.75 -6.43
C ALA A 147 -1.81 12.73 -7.18
N LYS A 148 -2.37 13.73 -6.46
CA LYS A 148 -3.21 14.78 -7.08
C LYS A 148 -2.43 15.64 -8.08
N ILE A 149 -1.18 15.99 -7.76
CA ILE A 149 -0.29 16.70 -8.68
C ILE A 149 -0.06 15.86 -9.94
N GLY A 150 0.26 14.58 -9.79
CA GLY A 150 0.45 13.65 -10.91
C GLY A 150 -0.80 13.53 -11.78
N GLN A 151 -1.97 13.37 -11.15
CA GLN A 151 -3.25 13.31 -11.86
C GLN A 151 -3.54 14.60 -12.64
N SER A 152 -3.30 15.76 -12.03
CA SER A 152 -3.47 17.07 -12.71
C SER A 152 -2.56 17.19 -13.93
N LYS A 153 -1.28 16.80 -13.80
CA LYS A 153 -0.34 16.77 -14.92
C LYS A 153 -0.78 15.84 -16.03
N MET A 154 -1.22 14.64 -15.69
CA MET A 154 -1.75 13.68 -16.66
C MET A 154 -2.96 14.26 -17.41
N MET A 155 -3.90 14.90 -16.72
CA MET A 155 -5.07 15.52 -17.33
C MET A 155 -4.69 16.65 -18.29
N GLN A 156 -3.70 17.50 -17.93
CA GLN A 156 -3.19 18.56 -18.79
C GLN A 156 -2.60 18.04 -20.10
N HIS A 157 -1.94 16.87 -20.06
CA HIS A 157 -1.28 16.26 -21.22
C HIS A 157 -2.09 15.13 -21.89
N MET A 158 -3.35 14.96 -21.49
CA MET A 158 -4.23 13.95 -22.07
C MET A 158 -4.39 14.09 -23.61
N PRO A 159 -4.52 15.29 -24.19
CA PRO A 159 -4.59 15.44 -25.64
C PRO A 159 -3.33 14.95 -26.36
N GLU A 160 -2.15 15.25 -25.80
CA GLU A 160 -0.85 14.78 -26.33
C GLU A 160 -0.77 13.25 -26.27
N MET A 161 -1.12 12.66 -25.14
CA MET A 161 -1.15 11.20 -24.98
C MET A 161 -2.06 10.54 -26.01
N LYS A 162 -3.26 11.09 -26.26
CA LYS A 162 -4.17 10.58 -27.30
C LYS A 162 -3.54 10.62 -28.68
N ALA A 163 -2.92 11.73 -29.04
CA ALA A 163 -2.24 11.89 -30.32
C ALA A 163 -1.09 10.87 -30.51
N MET A 164 -0.30 10.64 -29.45
CA MET A 164 0.77 9.66 -29.45
C MET A 164 0.22 8.23 -29.64
N ILE A 165 -0.85 7.87 -28.96
CA ILE A 165 -1.52 6.56 -29.10
C ILE A 165 -2.03 6.36 -30.52
N GLU A 166 -2.72 7.36 -31.10
CA GLU A 166 -3.26 7.29 -32.46
C GLU A 166 -2.15 7.13 -33.49
N ALA A 167 -1.05 7.89 -33.33
CA ALA A 167 0.11 7.76 -34.22
C ALA A 167 0.73 6.37 -34.17
N GLU A 168 0.86 5.76 -32.98
CA GLU A 168 1.43 4.42 -32.85
C GLU A 168 0.48 3.34 -33.38
N LEU A 169 -0.81 3.43 -33.12
CA LEU A 169 -1.81 2.51 -33.70
C LEU A 169 -1.83 2.57 -35.22
N LYS A 170 -1.61 3.74 -35.82
CA LYS A 170 -1.53 3.87 -37.32
C LYS A 170 -0.30 3.13 -37.85
N LYS A 171 0.86 3.22 -37.20
CA LYS A 171 2.08 2.48 -37.60
C LYS A 171 1.88 0.96 -37.53
N LEU A 172 1.17 0.48 -36.51
CA LEU A 172 0.90 -0.96 -36.33
C LEU A 172 -0.04 -1.52 -37.43
N LYS A 173 -0.95 -0.70 -37.94
CA LYS A 173 -1.87 -1.10 -39.02
C LYS A 173 -1.22 -1.10 -40.41
N THR A 174 -0.05 -0.48 -40.58
CA THR A 174 0.66 -0.38 -41.85
C THR A 174 1.80 -1.39 -41.99
N LYS A 175 1.99 -2.23 -40.99
CA LYS A 175 2.86 -3.42 -41.00
C LYS A 175 2.07 -4.68 -41.26
#